data_3b62a27b7b2a8d204d7aca492ee8cd2e
#
_entry.id   3b62a27b7b2a8d204d7aca492ee8cd2e
#
_cell.length_a   1.000
_cell.length_b   1.000
_cell.length_c   1.000
_cell.angle_alpha   90.00
_cell.angle_beta   90.00
_cell.angle_gamma   90.00
#
_symmetry.space_group_name_H-M   'P 1'
#
loop_
_entity.id
_entity.type
_entity.pdbx_description
1 polymer ?
#
loop_
_entity_poly.entity_id
_entity_poly.type
_entity_poly.pdbx_seq_one_letter_code
_entity_poly.pdbx_strand_id
1 'polypeptide(L)'
;MQDICEVVQLANGSHLSDDFWGNATPLLERLGRRLDLTPVQTMLFAVLIELSDDRKIVLKQLAEFLGCRKVELLNHAADFEELIRRQLIRRRRSGSAEPDTYRIPKMVLEALQAGKKFTPPPICGLTIDQFFVRLGKLISYTSQQEMSQTELAEELQQLIDRNQQLEFCCRFREIAQSLHIWDTLVFAQCCNLYVNNRDDHIGWHDIEVLFDDEWAARCEKDALLARYSELFDLNILENAPDSGMFGNREAFRLTDKAKTTLFSEILIQLQAPRNRKELIIASSLTPKKLWFNPGEQAKIDRLGLLLEAERFNAVRQQLWQNGMRQGFACLFYGSPGTGKTESVYQLARQSGRDIMQVDISETKSMWFGESEKRLKEIFDRYRGYVRDCDPAPILLFNEADAVLGRRRTTMGGSLDQTENAMQNILLQEIERLDGILIATTNLTQNLDQAFERRFLYKIKFCRPTFETRRAIWQTMLPSLKISEVEELSRMFDLSGGQIENVIRKYTADYLFTMEPDAEQDASLLDNLYLYCREELHYDSATRKRIGY
;
A
#
# COMPACT_ATOMS: atom_id res chain seq x y z
N MET A 1 -21.99 -14.25 19.53
CA MET A 1 -21.19 -15.48 19.34
C MET A 1 -21.74 -16.62 20.19
N GLN A 2 -21.94 -16.47 21.52
CA GLN A 2 -22.42 -17.58 22.36
C GLN A 2 -23.74 -18.20 21.86
N ASP A 3 -24.75 -17.39 21.53
CA ASP A 3 -26.02 -17.86 20.97
C ASP A 3 -25.84 -18.64 19.64
N ILE A 4 -24.85 -18.25 18.81
CA ILE A 4 -24.53 -18.95 17.55
C ILE A 4 -23.95 -20.33 17.87
N CYS A 5 -23.00 -20.42 18.80
CA CYS A 5 -22.42 -21.70 19.21
C CYS A 5 -23.48 -22.66 19.77
N GLU A 6 -24.44 -22.18 20.57
CA GLU A 6 -25.52 -22.99 21.08
C GLU A 6 -26.44 -23.51 19.95
N VAL A 7 -26.78 -22.68 18.98
CA VAL A 7 -27.56 -23.08 17.79
C VAL A 7 -26.81 -24.17 17.02
N VAL A 8 -25.51 -23.97 16.78
CA VAL A 8 -24.66 -24.92 16.05
C VAL A 8 -24.60 -26.29 16.75
N GLN A 9 -24.43 -26.29 18.08
CA GLN A 9 -24.44 -27.52 18.87
C GLN A 9 -25.77 -28.28 18.78
N LEU A 10 -26.90 -27.58 18.86
CA LEU A 10 -28.23 -28.18 18.72
C LEU A 10 -28.50 -28.69 17.29
N ALA A 11 -27.95 -28.01 16.28
CA ALA A 11 -28.17 -28.35 14.87
C ALA A 11 -27.35 -29.56 14.41
N ASN A 12 -26.20 -29.83 15.04
CA ASN A 12 -25.31 -30.92 14.66
C ASN A 12 -26.01 -32.30 14.85
N GLY A 13 -26.16 -33.03 13.74
CA GLY A 13 -26.82 -34.35 13.73
C GLY A 13 -28.30 -34.32 14.13
N SER A 14 -28.97 -33.18 14.06
CA SER A 14 -30.36 -32.98 14.50
C SER A 14 -31.41 -33.64 13.62
N HIS A 15 -31.03 -34.05 12.41
CA HIS A 15 -31.94 -34.57 11.35
C HIS A 15 -33.11 -33.62 11.06
N LEU A 16 -33.03 -32.33 11.50
CA LEU A 16 -34.10 -31.33 11.44
C LEU A 16 -35.44 -31.84 11.99
N SER A 17 -35.38 -32.69 13.03
CA SER A 17 -36.52 -33.32 13.67
C SER A 17 -37.40 -32.32 14.42
N ASP A 18 -38.66 -32.73 14.72
CA ASP A 18 -39.59 -31.91 15.50
C ASP A 18 -39.02 -31.60 16.92
N ASP A 19 -38.29 -32.53 17.52
CA ASP A 19 -37.61 -32.32 18.79
C ASP A 19 -36.53 -31.22 18.70
N PHE A 20 -35.79 -31.17 17.60
CA PHE A 20 -34.82 -30.09 17.35
C PHE A 20 -35.54 -28.75 17.28
N TRP A 21 -36.59 -28.64 16.47
CA TRP A 21 -37.31 -27.39 16.31
C TRP A 21 -37.97 -26.97 17.64
N GLY A 22 -38.54 -27.90 18.42
CA GLY A 22 -39.09 -27.61 19.73
C GLY A 22 -38.09 -26.99 20.70
N ASN A 23 -36.85 -27.51 20.73
CA ASN A 23 -35.80 -27.04 21.62
C ASN A 23 -35.06 -25.80 21.15
N ALA A 24 -34.84 -25.68 19.81
CA ALA A 24 -34.04 -24.60 19.21
C ALA A 24 -34.85 -23.32 18.93
N THR A 25 -36.19 -23.41 18.75
CA THR A 25 -37.02 -22.24 18.36
C THR A 25 -36.84 -21.01 19.26
N PRO A 26 -36.87 -21.12 20.60
CA PRO A 26 -36.71 -19.93 21.45
C PRO A 26 -35.36 -19.21 21.25
N LEU A 27 -34.31 -20.00 21.04
CA LEU A 27 -32.96 -19.50 20.80
C LEU A 27 -32.84 -18.90 19.38
N LEU A 28 -33.39 -19.58 18.37
CA LEU A 28 -33.43 -19.14 16.98
C LEU A 28 -34.22 -17.84 16.83
N GLU A 29 -35.34 -17.68 17.50
CA GLU A 29 -36.09 -16.43 17.51
C GLU A 29 -35.36 -15.29 18.20
N ARG A 30 -34.67 -15.56 19.32
CA ARG A 30 -33.86 -14.54 19.99
C ARG A 30 -32.73 -14.03 19.10
N LEU A 31 -32.01 -14.93 18.45
CA LEU A 31 -30.93 -14.61 17.53
C LEU A 31 -31.47 -13.99 16.24
N GLY A 32 -32.58 -14.55 15.73
CA GLY A 32 -33.25 -14.07 14.52
C GLY A 32 -33.72 -12.62 14.62
N ARG A 33 -34.26 -12.21 15.78
CA ARG A 33 -34.64 -10.80 16.03
C ARG A 33 -33.45 -9.84 15.93
N ARG A 34 -32.23 -10.26 16.32
CA ARG A 34 -31.01 -9.45 16.21
C ARG A 34 -30.54 -9.32 14.76
N LEU A 35 -30.70 -10.40 13.99
CA LEU A 35 -30.23 -10.48 12.61
C LEU A 35 -31.34 -10.15 11.58
N ASP A 36 -32.58 -10.01 12.07
CA ASP A 36 -33.79 -9.84 11.25
C ASP A 36 -34.00 -11.03 10.29
N LEU A 37 -33.83 -12.25 10.80
CA LEU A 37 -33.95 -13.52 10.08
C LEU A 37 -35.07 -14.39 10.66
N THR A 38 -35.63 -15.26 9.82
CA THR A 38 -36.53 -16.33 10.27
C THR A 38 -35.75 -17.39 11.06
N PRO A 39 -36.41 -18.24 11.87
CA PRO A 39 -35.73 -19.32 12.57
C PRO A 39 -34.92 -20.25 11.66
N VAL A 40 -35.45 -20.60 10.48
CA VAL A 40 -34.77 -21.42 9.48
C VAL A 40 -33.54 -20.72 8.92
N GLN A 41 -33.68 -19.45 8.51
CA GLN A 41 -32.56 -18.65 8.02
C GLN A 41 -31.48 -18.48 9.08
N THR A 42 -31.86 -18.28 10.33
CA THR A 42 -30.93 -18.17 11.47
C THR A 42 -30.14 -19.46 11.68
N MET A 43 -30.80 -20.60 11.62
CA MET A 43 -30.14 -21.91 11.73
C MET A 43 -29.17 -22.14 10.57
N LEU A 44 -29.62 -21.95 9.33
CA LEU A 44 -28.76 -22.11 8.14
C LEU A 44 -27.55 -21.18 8.19
N PHE A 45 -27.76 -19.93 8.56
CA PHE A 45 -26.67 -18.95 8.68
C PHE A 45 -25.68 -19.32 9.78
N ALA A 46 -26.14 -19.76 10.97
CA ALA A 46 -25.27 -20.18 12.06
C ALA A 46 -24.42 -21.40 11.68
N VAL A 47 -25.00 -22.40 11.01
CA VAL A 47 -24.27 -23.61 10.55
C VAL A 47 -23.30 -23.27 9.42
N LEU A 48 -23.65 -22.35 8.52
CA LEU A 48 -22.72 -21.87 7.49
C LEU A 48 -21.54 -21.12 8.10
N ILE A 49 -21.71 -20.36 9.19
CA ILE A 49 -20.59 -19.74 9.92
C ILE A 49 -19.64 -20.81 10.46
N GLU A 50 -20.17 -21.86 11.10
CA GLU A 50 -19.37 -22.95 11.66
C GLU A 50 -18.55 -23.67 10.60
N LEU A 51 -19.15 -23.91 9.44
CA LEU A 51 -18.50 -24.61 8.32
C LEU A 51 -17.57 -23.72 7.50
N SER A 52 -17.49 -22.41 7.80
CA SER A 52 -16.77 -21.41 6.99
C SER A 52 -15.27 -21.29 7.33
N ASP A 53 -14.60 -22.38 7.66
CA ASP A 53 -13.13 -22.41 7.84
C ASP A 53 -12.39 -22.11 6.52
N ASP A 54 -12.40 -20.84 6.09
CA ASP A 54 -11.73 -20.33 4.87
C ASP A 54 -12.02 -21.09 3.56
N ARG A 55 -13.02 -21.99 3.55
CA ARG A 55 -13.32 -22.87 2.43
C ARG A 55 -14.75 -22.72 1.94
N LYS A 56 -14.91 -23.05 0.67
CA LYS A 56 -16.19 -23.10 -0.04
C LYS A 56 -17.04 -24.24 0.53
N ILE A 57 -18.24 -23.92 1.01
CA ILE A 57 -19.16 -24.89 1.61
C ILE A 57 -20.09 -25.41 0.52
N VAL A 58 -20.16 -26.72 0.34
CA VAL A 58 -21.14 -27.36 -0.55
C VAL A 58 -22.34 -27.84 0.25
N LEU A 59 -23.52 -27.89 -0.38
CA LEU A 59 -24.76 -28.39 0.26
C LEU A 59 -24.61 -29.80 0.85
N LYS A 60 -23.69 -30.60 0.35
CA LYS A 60 -23.38 -31.93 0.90
C LYS A 60 -22.81 -31.83 2.32
N GLN A 61 -21.85 -30.97 2.55
CA GLN A 61 -21.26 -30.75 3.88
C GLN A 61 -22.29 -30.24 4.89
N LEU A 62 -23.18 -29.34 4.45
CA LEU A 62 -24.27 -28.85 5.27
C LEU A 62 -25.25 -29.97 5.63
N ALA A 63 -25.60 -30.82 4.67
CA ALA A 63 -26.47 -31.99 4.89
C ALA A 63 -25.85 -33.00 5.85
N GLU A 64 -24.55 -33.28 5.68
CA GLU A 64 -23.80 -34.18 6.57
C GLU A 64 -23.74 -33.64 7.99
N PHE A 65 -23.49 -32.33 8.16
CA PHE A 65 -23.48 -31.68 9.48
C PHE A 65 -24.84 -31.76 10.19
N LEU A 66 -25.92 -31.48 9.47
CA LEU A 66 -27.28 -31.54 9.98
C LEU A 66 -27.81 -32.98 10.15
N GLY A 67 -27.15 -33.98 9.58
CA GLY A 67 -27.61 -35.36 9.57
C GLY A 67 -28.83 -35.61 8.64
N CYS A 68 -29.12 -34.68 7.72
CA CYS A 68 -30.29 -34.75 6.81
C CYS A 68 -29.89 -35.09 5.36
N ARG A 69 -30.87 -35.35 4.51
CA ARG A 69 -30.64 -35.59 3.08
C ARG A 69 -30.49 -34.27 2.34
N LYS A 70 -29.59 -34.21 1.34
CA LYS A 70 -29.41 -33.04 0.47
C LYS A 70 -30.74 -32.52 -0.10
N VAL A 71 -31.67 -33.41 -0.47
CA VAL A 71 -32.98 -33.03 -1.01
C VAL A 71 -33.82 -32.26 -0.02
N GLU A 72 -33.69 -32.50 1.29
CA GLU A 72 -34.43 -31.78 2.33
C GLU A 72 -33.96 -30.33 2.41
N LEU A 73 -32.67 -30.06 2.22
CA LEU A 73 -32.12 -28.69 2.14
C LEU A 73 -32.60 -27.93 0.92
N LEU A 74 -32.95 -28.61 -0.18
CA LEU A 74 -33.50 -27.94 -1.37
C LEU A 74 -34.88 -27.34 -1.11
N ASN A 75 -35.64 -27.85 -0.14
CA ASN A 75 -36.92 -27.27 0.30
C ASN A 75 -36.74 -25.87 0.90
N HIS A 76 -35.51 -25.54 1.36
CA HIS A 76 -35.12 -24.26 1.93
C HIS A 76 -34.43 -23.33 0.93
N ALA A 77 -34.53 -23.61 -0.39
CA ALA A 77 -33.91 -22.79 -1.42
C ALA A 77 -34.29 -21.30 -1.31
N ALA A 78 -35.54 -21.00 -0.96
CA ALA A 78 -36.01 -19.63 -0.74
C ALA A 78 -35.29 -18.94 0.43
N ASP A 79 -34.93 -19.68 1.49
CA ASP A 79 -34.20 -19.16 2.63
C ASP A 79 -32.73 -18.84 2.25
N PHE A 80 -32.10 -19.68 1.43
CA PHE A 80 -30.79 -19.39 0.90
C PHE A 80 -30.79 -18.15 0.01
N GLU A 81 -31.78 -18.01 -0.90
CA GLU A 81 -31.90 -16.82 -1.75
C GLU A 81 -32.11 -15.55 -0.92
N GLU A 82 -32.86 -15.62 0.17
CA GLU A 82 -33.05 -14.47 1.08
C GLU A 82 -31.74 -14.10 1.79
N LEU A 83 -30.95 -15.08 2.28
CA LEU A 83 -29.63 -14.83 2.86
C LEU A 83 -28.67 -14.21 1.84
N ILE A 84 -28.72 -14.65 0.57
CA ILE A 84 -27.93 -14.08 -0.54
C ILE A 84 -28.40 -12.64 -0.81
N ARG A 85 -29.71 -12.41 -0.91
CA ARG A 85 -30.29 -11.07 -1.15
C ARG A 85 -29.89 -10.07 -0.07
N ARG A 86 -29.78 -10.53 1.19
CA ARG A 86 -29.30 -9.73 2.33
C ARG A 86 -27.78 -9.61 2.38
N GLN A 87 -27.05 -10.21 1.46
CA GLN A 87 -25.58 -10.23 1.40
C GLN A 87 -24.92 -10.86 2.65
N LEU A 88 -25.65 -11.71 3.37
CA LEU A 88 -25.12 -12.45 4.51
C LEU A 88 -24.31 -13.66 4.08
N ILE A 89 -24.66 -14.25 2.95
CA ILE A 89 -23.91 -15.32 2.30
C ILE A 89 -23.73 -15.01 0.82
N ARG A 90 -22.74 -15.61 0.18
CA ARG A 90 -22.55 -15.61 -1.28
C ARG A 90 -22.63 -17.01 -1.80
N ARG A 91 -23.24 -17.17 -2.99
CA ARG A 91 -23.23 -18.43 -3.72
C ARG A 91 -22.33 -18.27 -4.93
N ARG A 92 -21.40 -19.19 -5.12
CA ARG A 92 -20.67 -19.35 -6.37
C ARG A 92 -21.35 -20.45 -7.16
N ARG A 93 -21.93 -20.10 -8.31
CA ARG A 93 -22.41 -21.06 -9.29
C ARG A 93 -21.22 -21.65 -10.01
N SER A 94 -21.01 -22.93 -9.87
CA SER A 94 -20.02 -23.66 -10.66
C SER A 94 -20.66 -24.08 -11.97
N GLY A 95 -19.85 -24.15 -13.04
CA GLY A 95 -20.31 -24.68 -14.33
C GLY A 95 -20.80 -26.13 -14.20
N SER A 96 -21.28 -26.72 -15.29
CA SER A 96 -22.03 -27.98 -15.35
C SER A 96 -21.41 -29.23 -14.65
N ALA A 97 -20.17 -29.16 -14.18
CA ALA A 97 -19.45 -30.27 -13.56
C ALA A 97 -19.27 -30.19 -12.04
N GLU A 98 -19.37 -29.02 -11.44
CA GLU A 98 -19.13 -28.83 -10.00
C GLU A 98 -20.38 -28.33 -9.26
N PRO A 99 -20.57 -28.71 -7.98
CA PRO A 99 -21.69 -28.23 -7.18
C PRO A 99 -21.53 -26.75 -6.80
N ASP A 100 -22.65 -26.04 -6.69
CA ASP A 100 -22.68 -24.69 -6.12
C ASP A 100 -22.05 -24.67 -4.73
N THR A 101 -21.28 -23.63 -4.45
CA THR A 101 -20.64 -23.44 -3.17
C THR A 101 -21.15 -22.18 -2.49
N TYR A 102 -21.21 -22.20 -1.16
CA TYR A 102 -21.63 -21.09 -0.34
C TYR A 102 -20.45 -20.56 0.49
N ARG A 103 -20.47 -19.28 0.80
CA ARG A 103 -19.43 -18.62 1.57
C ARG A 103 -20.01 -17.45 2.36
N ILE A 104 -19.44 -17.18 3.52
CA ILE A 104 -19.77 -15.98 4.31
C ILE A 104 -18.75 -14.89 4.01
N PRO A 105 -19.19 -13.69 3.55
CA PRO A 105 -18.29 -12.57 3.31
C PRO A 105 -17.56 -12.14 4.58
N LYS A 106 -16.28 -11.82 4.48
CA LYS A 106 -15.42 -11.42 5.59
C LYS A 106 -16.01 -10.24 6.39
N MET A 107 -16.61 -9.26 5.71
CA MET A 107 -17.27 -8.11 6.36
C MET A 107 -18.47 -8.50 7.25
N VAL A 108 -19.13 -9.62 6.96
CA VAL A 108 -20.20 -10.16 7.80
C VAL A 108 -19.61 -10.76 9.07
N LEU A 109 -18.53 -11.54 8.95
CA LEU A 109 -17.81 -12.11 10.10
C LEU A 109 -17.23 -11.01 11.00
N GLU A 110 -16.61 -10.00 10.42
CA GLU A 110 -16.08 -8.84 11.16
C GLU A 110 -17.18 -8.08 11.93
N ALA A 111 -18.35 -7.87 11.31
CA ALA A 111 -19.48 -7.24 11.98
C ALA A 111 -19.99 -8.07 13.14
N LEU A 112 -20.08 -9.39 12.97
CA LEU A 112 -20.49 -10.32 14.02
C LEU A 112 -19.48 -10.37 15.18
N GLN A 113 -18.18 -10.41 14.88
CA GLN A 113 -17.10 -10.36 15.88
C GLN A 113 -17.12 -9.05 16.68
N ALA A 114 -17.41 -7.93 15.99
CA ALA A 114 -17.55 -6.63 16.63
C ALA A 114 -18.89 -6.46 17.40
N GLY A 115 -19.77 -7.48 17.40
CA GLY A 115 -21.09 -7.42 18.03
C GLY A 115 -22.06 -6.43 17.39
N LYS A 116 -21.78 -6.00 16.15
CA LYS A 116 -22.60 -5.02 15.39
C LYS A 116 -23.53 -5.74 14.44
N LYS A 117 -24.72 -5.15 14.21
CA LYS A 117 -25.63 -5.63 13.17
C LYS A 117 -24.99 -5.34 11.79
N PHE A 118 -24.86 -6.36 10.97
CA PHE A 118 -24.42 -6.16 9.60
C PHE A 118 -25.47 -5.40 8.81
N THR A 119 -25.06 -4.31 8.18
CA THR A 119 -25.91 -3.55 7.27
C THR A 119 -25.23 -3.62 5.90
N PRO A 120 -25.90 -4.24 4.90
CA PRO A 120 -25.33 -4.30 3.58
C PRO A 120 -25.12 -2.89 3.03
N PRO A 121 -24.01 -2.61 2.36
CA PRO A 121 -23.78 -1.30 1.76
C PRO A 121 -24.85 -1.03 0.70
N PRO A 122 -25.29 0.23 0.56
CA PRO A 122 -26.33 0.61 -0.42
C PRO A 122 -25.87 0.25 -1.84
N ILE A 123 -26.81 -0.21 -2.67
CA ILE A 123 -26.56 -0.58 -4.07
C ILE A 123 -27.17 0.46 -5.02
N CYS A 124 -28.12 1.28 -4.58
CA CYS A 124 -28.83 2.28 -5.36
C CYS A 124 -28.72 3.68 -4.77
N GLY A 125 -28.86 4.70 -5.61
CA GLY A 125 -28.80 6.10 -5.19
C GLY A 125 -27.40 6.54 -4.75
N LEU A 126 -26.36 5.91 -5.30
CA LEU A 126 -24.98 6.20 -4.97
C LEU A 126 -24.55 7.53 -5.60
N THR A 127 -23.64 8.24 -4.93
CA THR A 127 -22.84 9.28 -5.59
C THR A 127 -21.79 8.62 -6.49
N ILE A 128 -21.22 9.37 -7.41
CA ILE A 128 -20.20 8.84 -8.33
C ILE A 128 -19.00 8.26 -7.59
N ASP A 129 -18.54 8.90 -6.53
CA ASP A 129 -17.43 8.40 -5.71
C ASP A 129 -17.79 7.09 -4.99
N GLN A 130 -19.00 7.01 -4.41
CA GLN A 130 -19.49 5.80 -3.77
C GLN A 130 -19.65 4.65 -4.77
N PHE A 131 -20.08 4.97 -6.01
CA PHE A 131 -20.19 4.00 -7.09
C PHE A 131 -18.82 3.39 -7.42
N PHE A 132 -17.78 4.20 -7.65
CA PHE A 132 -16.45 3.69 -7.97
C PHE A 132 -15.78 2.96 -6.80
N VAL A 133 -15.98 3.40 -5.56
CA VAL A 133 -15.56 2.63 -4.38
C VAL A 133 -16.24 1.26 -4.35
N ARG A 134 -17.52 1.19 -4.69
CA ARG A 134 -18.26 -0.09 -4.75
C ARG A 134 -17.79 -0.98 -5.90
N LEU A 135 -17.57 -0.42 -7.08
CA LEU A 135 -17.05 -1.12 -8.24
C LEU A 135 -15.66 -1.73 -7.93
N GLY A 136 -14.75 -0.96 -7.34
CA GLY A 136 -13.43 -1.44 -6.94
C GLY A 136 -13.50 -2.59 -5.95
N LYS A 137 -14.46 -2.55 -4.99
CA LYS A 137 -14.69 -3.68 -4.06
C LYS A 137 -15.21 -4.92 -4.77
N LEU A 138 -16.14 -4.79 -5.71
CA LEU A 138 -16.63 -5.94 -6.48
C LEU A 138 -15.50 -6.62 -7.25
N ILE A 139 -14.66 -5.85 -7.92
CA ILE A 139 -13.51 -6.37 -8.65
C ILE A 139 -12.49 -7.01 -7.69
N SER A 140 -12.27 -6.43 -6.51
CA SER A 140 -11.35 -7.02 -5.53
C SER A 140 -11.81 -8.37 -5.00
N TYR A 141 -13.11 -8.66 -4.99
CA TYR A 141 -13.62 -9.98 -4.61
C TYR A 141 -13.27 -11.06 -5.64
N THR A 142 -13.19 -10.71 -6.92
CA THR A 142 -12.74 -11.64 -7.96
C THR A 142 -11.25 -11.93 -7.83
N SER A 143 -10.42 -10.91 -7.62
CA SER A 143 -8.98 -11.09 -7.40
C SER A 143 -8.65 -11.93 -6.14
N GLN A 144 -9.54 -11.92 -5.14
CA GLN A 144 -9.42 -12.75 -3.93
C GLN A 144 -10.09 -14.13 -4.09
N GLN A 145 -10.53 -14.49 -5.29
CA GLN A 145 -11.30 -15.71 -5.58
C GLN A 145 -12.60 -15.86 -4.75
N GLU A 146 -13.15 -14.73 -4.30
CA GLU A 146 -14.39 -14.68 -3.54
C GLU A 146 -15.64 -14.60 -4.42
N MET A 147 -15.46 -14.22 -5.68
CA MET A 147 -16.51 -14.04 -6.66
C MET A 147 -16.05 -14.58 -8.01
N SER A 148 -16.89 -15.32 -8.69
CA SER A 148 -16.60 -15.77 -10.06
C SER A 148 -16.78 -14.64 -11.06
N GLN A 149 -16.20 -14.77 -12.23
CA GLN A 149 -16.33 -13.84 -13.34
C GLN A 149 -17.80 -13.63 -13.74
N THR A 150 -18.61 -14.69 -13.77
CA THR A 150 -20.04 -14.61 -14.09
C THR A 150 -20.82 -13.82 -13.05
N GLU A 151 -20.53 -14.06 -11.76
CA GLU A 151 -21.15 -13.31 -10.66
C GLU A 151 -20.73 -11.84 -10.67
N LEU A 152 -19.46 -11.54 -11.01
CA LEU A 152 -19.00 -10.16 -11.17
C LEU A 152 -19.80 -9.45 -12.26
N ALA A 153 -20.03 -10.10 -13.39
CA ALA A 153 -20.81 -9.51 -14.49
C ALA A 153 -22.28 -9.24 -14.09
N GLU A 154 -22.91 -10.20 -13.38
CA GLU A 154 -24.29 -10.03 -12.88
C GLU A 154 -24.37 -8.87 -11.86
N GLU A 155 -23.43 -8.81 -10.90
CA GLU A 155 -23.38 -7.74 -9.88
C GLU A 155 -23.06 -6.37 -10.50
N LEU A 156 -22.16 -6.33 -11.49
CA LEU A 156 -21.85 -5.12 -12.24
C LEU A 156 -23.10 -4.60 -12.98
N GLN A 157 -23.78 -5.49 -13.68
CA GLN A 157 -25.01 -5.13 -14.39
C GLN A 157 -26.06 -4.55 -13.43
N GLN A 158 -26.29 -5.20 -12.28
CA GLN A 158 -27.19 -4.70 -11.25
C GLN A 158 -26.76 -3.34 -10.69
N LEU A 159 -25.46 -3.15 -10.46
CA LEU A 159 -24.91 -1.90 -9.95
C LEU A 159 -25.15 -0.75 -10.95
N ILE A 160 -24.90 -1.00 -12.24
CA ILE A 160 -25.13 -0.04 -13.32
C ILE A 160 -26.64 0.27 -13.46
N ASP A 161 -27.51 -0.74 -13.49
CA ASP A 161 -28.96 -0.56 -13.71
C ASP A 161 -29.66 0.19 -12.57
N ARG A 162 -29.17 0.01 -11.33
CA ARG A 162 -29.72 0.68 -10.14
C ARG A 162 -29.22 2.10 -9.92
N ASN A 163 -28.23 2.56 -10.70
CA ASN A 163 -27.62 3.88 -10.56
C ASN A 163 -27.67 4.71 -11.86
N GLN A 164 -28.75 4.55 -12.62
CA GLN A 164 -28.96 5.28 -13.88
C GLN A 164 -29.13 6.81 -13.71
N GLN A 165 -29.21 7.32 -12.49
CA GLN A 165 -29.11 8.74 -12.18
C GLN A 165 -27.72 9.31 -12.45
N LEU A 166 -26.68 8.45 -12.52
CA LEU A 166 -25.32 8.85 -12.87
C LEU A 166 -25.13 8.82 -14.39
N GLU A 167 -24.61 9.90 -14.95
CA GLU A 167 -24.33 9.98 -16.39
C GLU A 167 -23.35 8.87 -16.82
N PHE A 168 -22.35 8.58 -15.99
CA PHE A 168 -21.45 7.46 -16.20
C PHE A 168 -22.20 6.14 -16.43
N CYS A 169 -23.17 5.80 -15.56
CA CYS A 169 -23.90 4.53 -15.67
C CYS A 169 -24.75 4.47 -16.95
N CYS A 170 -25.35 5.58 -17.37
CA CYS A 170 -26.08 5.65 -18.63
C CYS A 170 -25.14 5.39 -19.81
N ARG A 171 -24.02 6.09 -19.88
CA ARG A 171 -23.02 5.95 -20.96
C ARG A 171 -22.36 4.57 -20.97
N PHE A 172 -21.99 4.06 -19.79
CA PHE A 172 -21.43 2.72 -19.67
C PHE A 172 -22.41 1.66 -20.21
N ARG A 173 -23.69 1.73 -19.85
CA ARG A 173 -24.72 0.80 -20.32
C ARG A 173 -24.92 0.87 -21.84
N GLU A 174 -24.94 2.07 -22.42
CA GLU A 174 -25.04 2.25 -23.87
C GLU A 174 -23.90 1.52 -24.60
N ILE A 175 -22.68 1.64 -24.11
CA ILE A 175 -21.50 1.00 -24.68
C ILE A 175 -21.54 -0.52 -24.44
N ALA A 176 -21.83 -0.95 -23.22
CA ALA A 176 -21.81 -2.36 -22.81
C ALA A 176 -22.85 -3.22 -23.57
N GLN A 177 -23.93 -2.62 -24.12
CA GLN A 177 -24.91 -3.34 -24.94
C GLN A 177 -24.32 -3.95 -26.22
N SER A 178 -23.24 -3.40 -26.73
CA SER A 178 -22.55 -3.89 -27.93
C SER A 178 -21.31 -4.73 -27.63
N LEU A 179 -20.96 -4.93 -26.36
CA LEU A 179 -19.76 -5.63 -25.94
C LEU A 179 -20.06 -7.07 -25.50
N HIS A 180 -19.12 -7.96 -25.78
CA HIS A 180 -19.08 -9.27 -25.16
C HIS A 180 -18.87 -9.13 -23.64
N ILE A 181 -19.30 -10.12 -22.87
CA ILE A 181 -19.22 -10.11 -21.38
C ILE A 181 -17.80 -9.85 -20.88
N TRP A 182 -16.79 -10.42 -21.52
CA TRP A 182 -15.37 -10.25 -21.13
C TRP A 182 -14.89 -8.83 -21.41
N ASP A 183 -15.16 -8.30 -22.59
CA ASP A 183 -14.86 -6.91 -22.93
C ASP A 183 -15.55 -5.93 -21.97
N THR A 184 -16.78 -6.24 -21.55
CA THR A 184 -17.51 -5.43 -20.55
C THR A 184 -16.78 -5.41 -19.20
N LEU A 185 -16.26 -6.54 -18.75
CA LEU A 185 -15.50 -6.62 -17.50
C LEU A 185 -14.15 -5.90 -17.60
N VAL A 186 -13.44 -6.07 -18.72
CA VAL A 186 -12.19 -5.33 -19.00
C VAL A 186 -12.46 -3.82 -19.01
N PHE A 187 -13.52 -3.40 -19.67
CA PHE A 187 -13.93 -2.00 -19.71
C PHE A 187 -14.25 -1.44 -18.30
N ALA A 188 -14.99 -2.20 -17.49
CA ALA A 188 -15.28 -1.83 -16.11
C ALA A 188 -14.00 -1.70 -15.27
N GLN A 189 -13.02 -2.61 -15.44
CA GLN A 189 -11.73 -2.55 -14.76
C GLN A 189 -10.92 -1.34 -15.22
N CYS A 190 -10.89 -1.04 -16.51
CA CYS A 190 -10.22 0.15 -17.01
C CYS A 190 -10.80 1.44 -16.41
N CYS A 191 -12.14 1.53 -16.33
CA CYS A 191 -12.81 2.65 -15.67
C CYS A 191 -12.49 2.71 -14.17
N ASN A 192 -12.49 1.57 -13.49
CA ASN A 192 -12.14 1.47 -12.07
C ASN A 192 -10.73 1.96 -11.79
N LEU A 193 -9.74 1.49 -12.56
CA LEU A 193 -8.34 1.89 -12.40
C LEU A 193 -8.13 3.37 -12.71
N TYR A 194 -8.76 3.86 -13.77
CA TYR A 194 -8.69 5.28 -14.13
C TYR A 194 -9.23 6.20 -13.04
N VAL A 195 -10.37 5.85 -12.41
CA VAL A 195 -10.99 6.70 -11.38
C VAL A 195 -10.37 6.48 -10.01
N ASN A 196 -10.30 5.25 -9.53
CA ASN A 196 -9.84 4.95 -8.16
C ASN A 196 -8.33 5.06 -8.01
N ASN A 197 -7.56 4.60 -9.00
CA ASN A 197 -6.10 4.59 -8.95
C ASN A 197 -5.49 5.76 -9.72
N ARG A 198 -6.32 6.49 -10.53
CA ARG A 198 -5.86 7.48 -11.52
C ARG A 198 -4.78 6.88 -12.43
N ASP A 199 -4.94 5.61 -12.76
CA ASP A 199 -4.03 4.88 -13.61
C ASP A 199 -4.54 4.86 -15.05
N ASP A 200 -3.74 5.42 -15.93
CA ASP A 200 -4.00 5.51 -17.37
C ASP A 200 -3.14 4.53 -18.18
N HIS A 201 -2.30 3.73 -17.51
CA HIS A 201 -1.43 2.73 -18.11
C HIS A 201 -1.78 1.34 -17.56
N ILE A 202 -2.82 0.74 -18.13
CA ILE A 202 -3.40 -0.51 -17.67
C ILE A 202 -2.65 -1.65 -18.33
N GLY A 203 -1.87 -2.39 -17.54
CA GLY A 203 -1.15 -3.57 -18.01
C GLY A 203 -2.02 -4.82 -17.99
N TRP A 204 -1.57 -5.87 -18.70
CA TRP A 204 -2.26 -7.17 -18.66
C TRP A 204 -2.43 -7.68 -17.21
N HIS A 205 -1.45 -7.48 -16.37
CA HIS A 205 -1.51 -7.88 -14.96
C HIS A 205 -2.72 -7.28 -14.20
N ASP A 206 -3.14 -6.07 -14.57
CA ASP A 206 -4.29 -5.41 -13.96
C ASP A 206 -5.63 -5.98 -14.46
N ILE A 207 -5.61 -6.64 -15.62
CA ILE A 207 -6.77 -7.23 -16.29
C ILE A 207 -6.92 -8.72 -15.94
N GLU A 208 -5.82 -9.47 -15.85
CA GLU A 208 -5.84 -10.93 -15.59
C GLU A 208 -6.55 -11.31 -14.30
N VAL A 209 -6.61 -10.40 -13.31
CA VAL A 209 -7.32 -10.60 -12.04
C VAL A 209 -8.83 -10.79 -12.17
N LEU A 210 -9.41 -10.48 -13.35
CA LEU A 210 -10.83 -10.66 -13.65
C LEU A 210 -11.18 -12.09 -14.04
N PHE A 211 -10.17 -12.92 -14.37
CA PHE A 211 -10.38 -14.23 -14.95
C PHE A 211 -10.12 -15.35 -13.94
N ASP A 212 -11.07 -16.26 -13.82
CA ASP A 212 -10.97 -17.45 -12.95
C ASP A 212 -10.23 -18.60 -13.64
N ASP A 213 -10.21 -18.59 -14.99
CA ASP A 213 -9.66 -19.65 -15.84
C ASP A 213 -8.49 -19.13 -16.68
N GLU A 214 -7.37 -19.82 -16.62
CA GLU A 214 -6.15 -19.45 -17.36
C GLU A 214 -6.34 -19.45 -18.88
N TRP A 215 -7.22 -20.33 -19.41
CA TRP A 215 -7.49 -20.39 -20.83
C TRP A 215 -8.28 -19.17 -21.29
N ALA A 216 -9.34 -18.79 -20.55
CA ALA A 216 -10.12 -17.59 -20.81
C ALA A 216 -9.25 -16.32 -20.73
N ALA A 217 -8.40 -16.22 -19.71
CA ALA A 217 -7.43 -15.15 -19.58
C ALA A 217 -6.48 -15.04 -20.77
N ARG A 218 -5.98 -16.18 -21.26
CA ARG A 218 -5.08 -16.22 -22.43
C ARG A 218 -5.77 -15.80 -23.70
N CYS A 219 -7.01 -16.29 -23.94
CA CYS A 219 -7.79 -15.91 -25.11
C CYS A 219 -8.07 -14.40 -25.15
N GLU A 220 -8.44 -13.83 -24.01
CA GLU A 220 -8.70 -12.39 -23.90
C GLU A 220 -7.42 -11.57 -24.10
N LYS A 221 -6.31 -12.02 -23.52
CA LYS A 221 -5.01 -11.40 -23.75
C LYS A 221 -4.64 -11.35 -25.24
N ASP A 222 -4.78 -12.46 -25.92
CA ASP A 222 -4.47 -12.56 -27.35
C ASP A 222 -5.42 -11.65 -28.17
N ALA A 223 -6.70 -11.57 -27.82
CA ALA A 223 -7.67 -10.70 -28.47
C ALA A 223 -7.32 -9.21 -28.28
N LEU A 224 -6.95 -8.80 -27.07
CA LEU A 224 -6.54 -7.42 -26.77
C LEU A 224 -5.23 -7.06 -27.48
N LEU A 225 -4.23 -7.94 -27.45
CA LEU A 225 -2.94 -7.69 -28.13
C LEU A 225 -3.07 -7.65 -29.66
N ALA A 226 -3.92 -8.47 -30.23
CA ALA A 226 -4.21 -8.52 -31.66
C ALA A 226 -5.22 -7.43 -32.09
N ARG A 227 -5.75 -6.63 -31.17
CA ARG A 227 -6.81 -5.63 -31.40
C ARG A 227 -8.09 -6.20 -31.97
N TYR A 228 -8.45 -7.42 -31.59
CA TYR A 228 -9.74 -8.04 -31.97
C TYR A 228 -10.86 -7.74 -30.97
N SER A 229 -10.55 -7.11 -29.83
CA SER A 229 -11.58 -6.67 -28.88
C SER A 229 -12.39 -5.51 -29.45
N GLU A 230 -13.71 -5.56 -29.29
CA GLU A 230 -14.65 -4.51 -29.69
C GLU A 230 -14.36 -3.14 -29.05
N LEU A 231 -13.63 -3.14 -27.94
CA LEU A 231 -13.21 -1.91 -27.26
C LEU A 231 -12.29 -1.01 -28.12
N PHE A 232 -11.52 -1.60 -29.03
CA PHE A 232 -10.71 -0.82 -29.99
C PHE A 232 -11.57 -0.28 -31.14
N ASP A 233 -12.50 -1.09 -31.67
CA ASP A 233 -13.39 -0.70 -32.75
C ASP A 233 -14.32 0.47 -32.33
N LEU A 234 -14.79 0.46 -31.09
CA LEU A 234 -15.57 1.52 -30.50
C LEU A 234 -14.73 2.75 -30.07
N ASN A 235 -13.42 2.70 -30.28
CA ASN A 235 -12.48 3.75 -29.89
C ASN A 235 -12.54 4.08 -28.37
N ILE A 236 -12.70 3.04 -27.54
CA ILE A 236 -12.72 3.14 -26.07
C ILE A 236 -11.32 2.92 -25.53
N LEU A 237 -10.62 1.89 -26.01
CA LEU A 237 -9.25 1.58 -25.66
C LEU A 237 -8.30 1.92 -26.81
N GLU A 238 -7.10 2.31 -26.46
CA GLU A 238 -5.96 2.40 -27.33
C GLU A 238 -4.73 1.83 -26.63
N ASN A 239 -3.71 1.46 -27.38
CA ASN A 239 -2.44 1.05 -26.76
C ASN A 239 -1.82 2.27 -26.06
N ALA A 240 -1.33 2.06 -24.86
CA ALA A 240 -0.57 3.10 -24.17
C ALA A 240 0.63 3.52 -25.04
N PRO A 241 0.96 4.83 -25.13
CA PRO A 241 2.08 5.28 -25.92
C PRO A 241 3.36 4.59 -25.43
N ASP A 242 4.11 4.06 -26.38
CA ASP A 242 5.36 3.35 -26.13
C ASP A 242 6.37 4.31 -25.47
N SER A 243 6.65 4.11 -24.18
CA SER A 243 7.62 4.91 -23.44
C SER A 243 9.05 4.38 -23.58
N GLY A 244 9.40 3.80 -24.73
CA GLY A 244 10.77 3.40 -25.05
C GLY A 244 10.91 1.99 -25.65
N MET A 245 12.14 1.62 -25.99
CA MET A 245 12.53 0.39 -26.70
C MET A 245 12.17 -0.93 -25.98
N PHE A 246 11.72 -0.84 -24.73
CA PHE A 246 11.12 -1.89 -23.92
C PHE A 246 9.75 -1.46 -23.38
N GLY A 247 9.06 -0.58 -24.09
CA GLY A 247 7.69 -0.21 -23.77
C GLY A 247 6.85 -1.47 -23.63
N ASN A 248 6.03 -1.52 -22.59
CA ASN A 248 5.14 -2.64 -22.36
C ASN A 248 4.08 -2.63 -23.46
N ARG A 249 4.32 -3.35 -24.57
CA ARG A 249 3.36 -3.50 -25.68
C ARG A 249 2.03 -4.10 -25.24
N GLU A 250 1.97 -4.60 -24.00
CA GLU A 250 0.80 -5.17 -23.36
C GLU A 250 0.07 -4.15 -22.46
N ALA A 251 0.33 -2.85 -22.62
CA ALA A 251 -0.35 -1.82 -21.85
C ALA A 251 -1.38 -1.08 -22.71
N PHE A 252 -2.53 -0.85 -22.11
CA PHE A 252 -3.70 -0.20 -22.71
C PHE A 252 -4.06 1.07 -21.94
N ARG A 253 -4.78 1.97 -22.57
CA ARG A 253 -5.39 3.14 -21.91
C ARG A 253 -6.74 3.47 -22.50
N LEU A 254 -7.58 4.14 -21.71
CA LEU A 254 -8.81 4.74 -22.23
C LEU A 254 -8.46 5.90 -23.17
N THR A 255 -9.13 5.98 -24.32
CA THR A 255 -8.95 7.10 -25.24
C THR A 255 -9.43 8.41 -24.61
N ASP A 256 -8.88 9.54 -25.05
CA ASP A 256 -9.30 10.84 -24.51
C ASP A 256 -10.79 11.13 -24.82
N LYS A 257 -11.30 10.61 -25.92
CA LYS A 257 -12.73 10.68 -26.27
C LYS A 257 -13.57 9.88 -25.25
N ALA A 258 -13.18 8.65 -24.93
CA ALA A 258 -13.85 7.83 -23.94
C ALA A 258 -13.86 8.50 -22.56
N LYS A 259 -12.71 9.03 -22.13
CA LYS A 259 -12.60 9.76 -20.84
C LYS A 259 -13.54 10.96 -20.77
N THR A 260 -13.56 11.79 -21.82
CA THR A 260 -14.43 12.97 -21.85
C THR A 260 -15.91 12.60 -21.83
N THR A 261 -16.29 11.53 -22.52
CA THR A 261 -17.69 11.09 -22.60
C THR A 261 -18.15 10.40 -21.32
N LEU A 262 -17.33 9.52 -20.74
CA LEU A 262 -17.71 8.70 -19.59
C LEU A 262 -17.63 9.44 -18.26
N PHE A 263 -16.65 10.31 -18.10
CA PHE A 263 -16.33 10.93 -16.81
C PHE A 263 -16.64 12.43 -16.78
N SER A 264 -17.56 12.91 -17.63
CA SER A 264 -17.98 14.32 -17.68
C SER A 264 -18.30 14.90 -16.30
N GLU A 265 -18.95 14.11 -15.43
CA GLU A 265 -19.33 14.52 -14.06
C GLU A 265 -18.14 14.74 -13.12
N ILE A 266 -17.04 14.04 -13.34
CA ILE A 266 -15.86 14.05 -12.45
C ILE A 266 -14.55 14.40 -13.17
N LEU A 267 -14.63 14.76 -14.45
CA LEU A 267 -13.43 15.01 -15.26
C LEU A 267 -12.52 16.08 -14.64
N ILE A 268 -13.10 17.16 -14.11
CA ILE A 268 -12.36 18.23 -13.44
C ILE A 268 -11.64 17.70 -12.20
N GLN A 269 -12.29 16.82 -11.43
CA GLN A 269 -11.68 16.20 -10.24
C GLN A 269 -10.57 15.21 -10.61
N LEU A 270 -10.75 14.47 -11.72
CA LEU A 270 -9.76 13.52 -12.22
C LEU A 270 -8.53 14.23 -12.82
N GLN A 271 -8.72 15.39 -13.42
CA GLN A 271 -7.65 16.24 -13.95
C GLN A 271 -7.02 17.14 -12.88
N ALA A 272 -7.68 17.32 -11.73
CA ALA A 272 -7.08 18.03 -10.62
C ALA A 272 -5.83 17.30 -10.12
N PRO A 273 -4.73 18.02 -9.84
CA PRO A 273 -3.53 17.40 -9.30
C PRO A 273 -3.88 16.64 -8.02
N ARG A 274 -3.29 15.44 -7.83
CA ARG A 274 -3.49 14.62 -6.63
C ARG A 274 -3.35 15.47 -5.39
N ASN A 275 -4.25 15.24 -4.42
CA ASN A 275 -4.20 15.93 -3.15
C ASN A 275 -2.81 15.70 -2.50
N ARG A 276 -1.99 16.76 -2.45
CA ARG A 276 -0.61 16.73 -1.94
C ARG A 276 -0.52 16.52 -0.42
N LYS A 277 -1.63 16.18 0.26
CA LYS A 277 -1.66 16.00 1.73
C LYS A 277 -0.69 14.94 2.24
N GLU A 278 -0.35 13.96 1.40
CA GLU A 278 0.61 12.90 1.75
C GLU A 278 2.07 13.29 1.42
N LEU A 279 2.28 14.41 0.75
CA LEU A 279 3.61 14.88 0.39
C LEU A 279 4.11 15.89 1.42
N ILE A 280 5.35 15.74 1.82
CA ILE A 280 6.09 16.80 2.52
C ILE A 280 6.49 17.83 1.48
N ILE A 281 5.90 19.02 1.59
CA ILE A 281 6.11 20.10 0.62
C ILE A 281 7.52 20.67 0.78
N ALA A 282 8.26 20.76 -0.32
CA ALA A 282 9.64 21.25 -0.32
C ALA A 282 9.82 22.62 0.33
N SER A 283 8.89 23.55 0.09
CA SER A 283 8.91 24.90 0.65
C SER A 283 8.60 24.95 2.15
N SER A 284 7.97 23.91 2.71
CA SER A 284 7.69 23.83 4.15
C SER A 284 8.88 23.33 4.98
N LEU A 285 9.91 22.80 4.33
CA LEU A 285 11.09 22.28 4.99
C LEU A 285 11.97 23.39 5.53
N THR A 286 12.35 23.29 6.80
CA THR A 286 13.25 24.26 7.43
C THR A 286 14.66 24.15 6.84
N PRO A 287 15.28 25.28 6.42
CA PRO A 287 16.65 25.26 5.93
C PRO A 287 17.61 24.91 7.06
N LYS A 288 18.40 23.85 6.88
CA LYS A 288 19.48 23.46 7.78
C LYS A 288 20.78 23.38 7.00
N LYS A 289 21.85 23.96 7.56
CA LYS A 289 23.19 23.82 7.00
C LYS A 289 23.81 22.54 7.56
N LEU A 290 24.07 21.60 6.68
CA LEU A 290 24.70 20.33 7.00
C LEU A 290 26.18 20.38 6.62
N TRP A 291 26.99 19.65 7.39
CA TRP A 291 28.43 19.54 7.17
C TRP A 291 28.81 18.07 7.05
N PHE A 292 29.51 17.74 5.99
CA PHE A 292 29.96 16.38 5.69
C PHE A 292 31.45 16.36 5.44
N ASN A 293 32.05 15.18 5.51
CA ASN A 293 33.43 15.02 5.11
C ASN A 293 33.58 15.32 3.60
N PRO A 294 34.72 15.83 3.13
CA PRO A 294 34.84 16.34 1.75
C PRO A 294 34.39 15.38 0.65
N GLY A 295 34.69 14.07 0.82
CA GLY A 295 34.30 13.06 -0.17
C GLY A 295 32.80 12.75 -0.20
N GLU A 296 32.10 12.95 0.92
CA GLU A 296 30.65 12.80 1.03
C GLU A 296 29.96 14.03 0.48
N GLN A 297 30.46 15.21 0.88
CA GLN A 297 29.95 16.50 0.41
C GLN A 297 29.93 16.57 -1.13
N ALA A 298 31.04 16.22 -1.78
CA ALA A 298 31.12 16.21 -3.25
C ALA A 298 30.08 15.30 -3.92
N LYS A 299 29.74 14.16 -3.31
CA LYS A 299 28.73 13.24 -3.83
C LYS A 299 27.31 13.80 -3.63
N ILE A 300 27.05 14.41 -2.49
CA ILE A 300 25.76 15.06 -2.16
C ILE A 300 25.54 16.24 -3.09
N ASP A 301 26.54 17.10 -3.29
CA ASP A 301 26.48 18.25 -4.19
C ASP A 301 26.19 17.81 -5.64
N ARG A 302 26.89 16.75 -6.09
CA ARG A 302 26.64 16.18 -7.42
C ARG A 302 25.22 15.64 -7.57
N LEU A 303 24.69 14.98 -6.54
CA LEU A 303 23.30 14.51 -6.53
C LEU A 303 22.33 15.68 -6.53
N GLY A 304 22.60 16.73 -5.75
CA GLY A 304 21.82 17.97 -5.75
C GLY A 304 21.70 18.62 -7.11
N LEU A 305 22.82 18.74 -7.82
CA LEU A 305 22.84 19.23 -9.20
C LEU A 305 22.04 18.35 -10.17
N LEU A 306 22.10 17.03 -10.01
CA LEU A 306 21.33 16.11 -10.83
C LEU A 306 19.81 16.23 -10.59
N LEU A 307 19.41 16.55 -9.35
CA LEU A 307 17.99 16.67 -8.97
C LEU A 307 17.36 18.01 -9.42
N GLU A 308 18.13 18.98 -9.90
CA GLU A 308 17.58 20.17 -10.55
C GLU A 308 16.70 19.77 -11.75
N ALA A 309 15.52 20.38 -11.88
CA ALA A 309 14.48 19.94 -12.83
C ALA A 309 14.99 19.83 -14.27
N GLU A 310 15.67 20.86 -14.76
CA GLU A 310 16.19 20.91 -16.13
C GLU A 310 17.23 19.80 -16.38
N ARG A 311 18.19 19.64 -15.46
CA ARG A 311 19.26 18.64 -15.59
C ARG A 311 18.72 17.22 -15.46
N PHE A 312 17.79 17.00 -14.55
CA PHE A 312 17.13 15.72 -14.36
C PHE A 312 16.40 15.29 -15.64
N ASN A 313 15.62 16.19 -16.24
CA ASN A 313 14.90 15.90 -17.48
C ASN A 313 15.85 15.64 -18.66
N ALA A 314 16.92 16.43 -18.78
CA ALA A 314 17.93 16.23 -19.84
C ALA A 314 18.63 14.86 -19.72
N VAL A 315 19.01 14.47 -18.49
CA VAL A 315 19.65 13.16 -18.24
C VAL A 315 18.67 12.01 -18.49
N ARG A 316 17.40 12.13 -18.05
CA ARG A 316 16.36 11.14 -18.36
C ARG A 316 16.16 10.95 -19.85
N GLN A 317 16.08 12.05 -20.61
CA GLN A 317 15.92 12.00 -22.06
C GLN A 317 17.10 11.29 -22.73
N GLN A 318 18.33 11.56 -22.29
CA GLN A 318 19.51 10.91 -22.83
C GLN A 318 19.59 9.42 -22.47
N LEU A 319 19.21 9.05 -21.23
CA LEU A 319 19.10 7.65 -20.82
C LEU A 319 18.06 6.92 -21.69
N TRP A 320 16.91 7.55 -21.89
CA TRP A 320 15.84 7.02 -22.74
C TRP A 320 16.31 6.80 -24.19
N GLN A 321 16.97 7.78 -24.81
CA GLN A 321 17.51 7.65 -26.17
C GLN A 321 18.51 6.50 -26.31
N ASN A 322 19.22 6.15 -25.24
CA ASN A 322 20.17 5.06 -25.20
C ASN A 322 19.57 3.71 -24.73
N GLY A 323 18.25 3.62 -24.58
CA GLY A 323 17.57 2.40 -24.12
C GLY A 323 17.87 2.03 -22.67
N MET A 324 18.26 3.02 -21.83
CA MET A 324 18.58 2.80 -20.43
C MET A 324 17.40 3.15 -19.52
N ARG A 325 17.40 2.61 -18.29
CA ARG A 325 16.41 2.93 -17.26
C ARG A 325 16.44 4.42 -16.90
N GLN A 326 15.28 5.03 -16.79
CA GLN A 326 15.14 6.47 -16.57
C GLN A 326 15.06 6.85 -15.09
N GLY A 327 14.73 5.89 -14.20
CA GLY A 327 14.61 6.13 -12.79
C GLY A 327 15.93 6.16 -12.04
N PHE A 328 15.99 6.96 -10.98
CA PHE A 328 17.17 7.15 -10.15
C PHE A 328 16.93 6.58 -8.75
N ALA A 329 17.53 5.43 -8.47
CA ALA A 329 17.56 4.86 -7.14
C ALA A 329 18.87 5.22 -6.44
N CYS A 330 18.78 5.84 -5.26
CA CYS A 330 19.90 6.27 -4.43
C CYS A 330 19.84 5.60 -3.06
N LEU A 331 20.99 5.16 -2.55
CA LEU A 331 21.12 4.57 -1.23
C LEU A 331 22.01 5.44 -0.36
N PHE A 332 21.48 5.91 0.78
CA PHE A 332 22.21 6.62 1.83
C PHE A 332 22.39 5.67 3.01
N TYR A 333 23.62 5.25 3.27
CA TYR A 333 23.91 4.25 4.29
C TYR A 333 25.03 4.70 5.22
N GLY A 334 25.02 4.26 6.46
CA GLY A 334 26.02 4.63 7.45
C GLY A 334 25.48 4.69 8.86
N SER A 335 26.33 5.07 9.81
CA SER A 335 25.99 5.12 11.24
C SER A 335 24.80 6.04 11.53
N PRO A 336 24.00 5.77 12.59
CA PRO A 336 22.93 6.67 13.00
C PRO A 336 23.47 8.06 13.39
N GLY A 337 22.63 9.09 13.23
CA GLY A 337 22.97 10.47 13.58
C GLY A 337 23.97 11.16 12.64
N THR A 338 24.27 10.60 11.46
CA THR A 338 25.20 11.18 10.47
C THR A 338 24.51 12.12 9.45
N GLY A 339 23.22 12.35 9.56
CA GLY A 339 22.48 13.31 8.71
C GLY A 339 21.88 12.73 7.43
N LYS A 340 21.72 11.40 7.30
CA LYS A 340 21.18 10.75 6.09
C LYS A 340 19.81 11.30 5.68
N THR A 341 18.81 11.18 6.55
CA THR A 341 17.43 11.62 6.28
C THR A 341 17.35 13.14 6.11
N GLU A 342 18.06 13.89 6.94
CA GLU A 342 18.11 15.34 6.81
C GLU A 342 18.71 15.80 5.48
N SER A 343 19.71 15.07 4.95
CA SER A 343 20.26 15.34 3.60
C SER A 343 19.19 15.22 2.51
N VAL A 344 18.28 14.24 2.63
CA VAL A 344 17.18 14.11 1.66
C VAL A 344 16.24 15.30 1.73
N TYR A 345 15.91 15.76 2.93
CA TYR A 345 15.07 16.96 3.11
C TYR A 345 15.74 18.22 2.50
N GLN A 346 17.04 18.39 2.74
CA GLN A 346 17.73 19.55 2.19
C GLN A 346 17.90 19.48 0.67
N LEU A 347 18.14 18.28 0.10
CA LEU A 347 18.15 18.06 -1.35
C LEU A 347 16.78 18.33 -1.99
N ALA A 348 15.72 17.86 -1.36
CA ALA A 348 14.35 18.12 -1.81
C ALA A 348 14.03 19.62 -1.81
N ARG A 349 14.38 20.30 -0.72
CA ARG A 349 14.21 21.76 -0.62
C ARG A 349 15.01 22.51 -1.68
N GLN A 350 16.26 22.15 -1.94
CA GLN A 350 17.12 22.80 -2.92
C GLN A 350 16.61 22.58 -4.35
N SER A 351 16.11 21.38 -4.66
CA SER A 351 15.60 21.05 -5.99
C SER A 351 14.12 21.41 -6.21
N GLY A 352 13.43 21.92 -5.17
CA GLY A 352 12.00 22.23 -5.23
C GLY A 352 11.09 21.01 -5.36
N ARG A 353 11.60 19.81 -5.03
CA ARG A 353 10.87 18.54 -5.12
C ARG A 353 10.20 18.20 -3.80
N ASP A 354 8.91 17.91 -3.85
CA ASP A 354 8.19 17.41 -2.68
C ASP A 354 8.67 15.97 -2.35
N ILE A 355 8.36 15.49 -1.15
CA ILE A 355 8.79 14.16 -0.69
C ILE A 355 7.55 13.32 -0.37
N MET A 356 7.47 12.13 -0.95
CA MET A 356 6.62 11.05 -0.48
C MET A 356 7.44 10.18 0.47
N GLN A 357 7.23 10.35 1.78
CA GLN A 357 7.95 9.58 2.79
C GLN A 357 7.20 8.29 3.15
N VAL A 358 7.95 7.21 3.26
CA VAL A 358 7.49 5.90 3.71
C VAL A 358 8.43 5.37 4.78
N ASP A 359 7.91 5.18 5.99
CA ASP A 359 8.64 4.59 7.09
C ASP A 359 8.43 3.07 7.11
N ILE A 360 9.44 2.34 6.64
CA ILE A 360 9.35 0.89 6.45
C ILE A 360 9.28 0.15 7.79
N SER A 361 9.85 0.70 8.85
CA SER A 361 9.85 0.09 10.19
C SER A 361 8.46 0.09 10.85
N GLU A 362 7.67 1.13 10.68
CA GLU A 362 6.31 1.23 11.24
C GLU A 362 5.34 0.29 10.53
N THR A 363 5.57 0.05 9.27
CA THR A 363 4.74 -0.84 8.46
C THR A 363 4.94 -2.32 8.79
N LYS A 364 6.03 -2.70 9.46
CA LYS A 364 6.36 -4.10 9.78
C LYS A 364 5.35 -4.78 10.73
N SER A 365 4.80 -4.07 11.68
CA SER A 365 3.79 -4.59 12.64
C SER A 365 2.38 -4.77 12.04
N MET A 366 2.08 -4.07 10.96
CA MET A 366 0.78 -4.12 10.26
C MET A 366 0.76 -5.07 9.04
N TRP A 367 1.89 -5.74 8.73
CA TRP A 367 2.16 -6.35 7.43
C TRP A 367 1.93 -7.86 7.35
N PHE A 368 1.38 -8.49 8.36
CA PHE A 368 1.02 -9.89 8.30
C PHE A 368 -0.13 -10.12 7.29
N GLY A 369 0.20 -10.71 6.13
CA GLY A 369 -0.77 -11.15 5.11
C GLY A 369 -1.06 -10.18 3.95
N GLU A 370 -0.71 -8.88 4.03
CA GLU A 370 -0.98 -7.88 2.97
C GLU A 370 0.26 -7.09 2.51
N SER A 371 1.44 -7.49 2.93
CA SER A 371 2.69 -6.73 2.76
C SER A 371 3.04 -6.45 1.30
N GLU A 372 2.87 -7.45 0.46
CA GLU A 372 3.19 -7.38 -0.96
C GLU A 372 2.30 -6.39 -1.71
N LYS A 373 1.00 -6.44 -1.41
CA LYS A 373 0.01 -5.55 -2.01
C LYS A 373 0.26 -4.09 -1.64
N ARG A 374 0.53 -3.84 -0.36
CA ARG A 374 0.81 -2.47 0.13
C ARG A 374 2.07 -1.87 -0.47
N LEU A 375 3.13 -2.68 -0.63
CA LEU A 375 4.35 -2.18 -1.27
C LEU A 375 4.09 -1.78 -2.72
N LYS A 376 3.35 -2.58 -3.47
CA LYS A 376 2.91 -2.22 -4.84
C LYS A 376 2.06 -0.95 -4.84
N GLU A 377 1.09 -0.83 -3.94
CA GLU A 377 0.24 0.37 -3.80
C GLU A 377 1.05 1.66 -3.53
N ILE A 378 2.16 1.56 -2.77
CA ILE A 378 3.08 2.68 -2.54
C ILE A 378 3.72 3.11 -3.86
N PHE A 379 4.25 2.18 -4.65
CA PHE A 379 4.86 2.50 -5.93
C PHE A 379 3.84 2.98 -6.97
N ASP A 380 2.62 2.44 -6.97
CA ASP A 380 1.52 2.91 -7.85
C ASP A 380 1.13 4.34 -7.51
N ARG A 381 0.98 4.66 -6.23
CA ARG A 381 0.72 6.05 -5.79
C ARG A 381 1.87 6.97 -6.17
N TYR A 382 3.11 6.53 -6.00
CA TYR A 382 4.27 7.32 -6.36
C TYR A 382 4.34 7.57 -7.87
N ARG A 383 4.10 6.55 -8.71
CA ARG A 383 3.99 6.72 -10.17
C ARG A 383 2.94 7.77 -10.55
N GLY A 384 1.82 7.78 -9.84
CA GLY A 384 0.82 8.83 -10.01
C GLY A 384 1.38 10.23 -9.70
N TYR A 385 2.10 10.40 -8.60
CA TYR A 385 2.72 11.70 -8.28
C TYR A 385 3.81 12.10 -9.28
N VAL A 386 4.59 11.15 -9.81
CA VAL A 386 5.60 11.43 -10.86
C VAL A 386 4.96 11.98 -12.13
N ARG A 387 3.75 11.52 -12.47
CA ARG A 387 2.99 12.04 -13.62
C ARG A 387 2.34 13.40 -13.37
N ASP A 388 1.81 13.59 -12.16
CA ASP A 388 0.94 14.71 -11.82
C ASP A 388 1.72 15.93 -11.29
N CYS A 389 2.97 15.77 -10.88
CA CYS A 389 3.79 16.83 -10.28
C CYS A 389 4.99 17.20 -11.17
N ASP A 390 5.20 18.50 -11.35
CA ASP A 390 6.42 19.02 -11.96
C ASP A 390 7.03 20.06 -11.01
N PRO A 391 8.23 19.82 -10.50
CA PRO A 391 9.08 18.64 -10.68
C PRO A 391 8.55 17.39 -9.95
N ALA A 392 8.85 16.20 -10.50
CA ALA A 392 8.49 14.92 -9.88
C ALA A 392 9.03 14.81 -8.44
N PRO A 393 8.24 14.33 -7.47
CA PRO A 393 8.65 14.24 -6.07
C PRO A 393 9.73 13.16 -5.85
N ILE A 394 10.35 13.19 -4.68
CA ILE A 394 11.27 12.14 -4.20
C ILE A 394 10.47 11.12 -3.40
N LEU A 395 10.58 9.84 -3.72
CA LEU A 395 10.14 8.74 -2.87
C LEU A 395 11.24 8.47 -1.85
N LEU A 396 10.98 8.77 -0.58
CA LEU A 396 11.91 8.52 0.52
C LEU A 396 11.50 7.26 1.28
N PHE A 397 12.32 6.21 1.21
CA PHE A 397 12.24 5.06 2.09
C PHE A 397 13.15 5.30 3.30
N ASN A 398 12.53 5.74 4.39
CA ASN A 398 13.25 5.99 5.62
C ASN A 398 13.41 4.71 6.42
N GLU A 399 14.61 4.49 7.01
CA GLU A 399 14.95 3.29 7.81
C GLU A 399 14.63 1.96 7.09
N ALA A 400 15.08 1.85 5.84
CA ALA A 400 14.83 0.68 5.01
C ALA A 400 15.61 -0.59 5.42
N ASP A 401 16.16 -0.63 6.63
CA ASP A 401 16.95 -1.73 7.18
C ASP A 401 16.22 -3.07 7.11
N ALA A 402 14.92 -3.02 7.35
CA ALA A 402 14.05 -4.21 7.38
C ALA A 402 13.92 -4.93 6.03
N VAL A 403 14.05 -4.21 4.92
CA VAL A 403 13.85 -4.75 3.56
C VAL A 403 15.13 -4.81 2.74
N LEU A 404 16.20 -4.14 3.15
CA LEU A 404 17.48 -4.12 2.42
C LEU A 404 18.51 -5.11 2.95
N GLY A 405 18.26 -5.74 4.10
CA GLY A 405 19.16 -6.72 4.72
C GLY A 405 19.32 -8.00 3.90
N ARG A 406 20.39 -8.77 4.18
CA ARG A 406 20.62 -10.08 3.54
C ARG A 406 19.44 -11.01 3.79
N ARG A 407 19.10 -11.79 2.78
CA ARG A 407 18.10 -12.86 2.85
C ARG A 407 18.51 -13.87 3.92
N ARG A 408 17.56 -14.23 4.78
CA ARG A 408 17.78 -15.29 5.76
C ARG A 408 17.53 -16.63 5.07
N THR A 409 18.55 -17.50 5.12
CA THR A 409 18.51 -18.84 4.52
C THR A 409 18.10 -19.93 5.51
N THR A 410 17.75 -19.58 6.74
CA THR A 410 17.37 -20.55 7.78
C THR A 410 15.97 -21.08 7.51
N MET A 411 15.87 -22.39 7.38
CA MET A 411 14.61 -23.12 7.19
C MET A 411 13.65 -22.85 8.36
N GLY A 412 12.53 -22.20 8.12
CA GLY A 412 11.39 -22.49 8.94
C GLY A 412 10.49 -21.43 9.50
N GLY A 413 10.38 -20.22 8.97
CA GLY A 413 9.37 -19.28 9.45
C GLY A 413 8.58 -18.62 8.32
N SER A 414 7.25 -18.50 8.47
CA SER A 414 6.40 -17.72 7.55
C SER A 414 6.85 -16.26 7.42
N LEU A 415 7.53 -15.73 8.43
CA LEU A 415 8.14 -14.40 8.47
C LEU A 415 9.28 -14.23 7.45
N ASP A 416 10.17 -15.22 7.34
CA ASP A 416 11.31 -15.15 6.43
C ASP A 416 10.86 -15.22 4.96
N GLN A 417 9.76 -15.95 4.67
CA GLN A 417 9.17 -16.02 3.34
C GLN A 417 8.56 -14.69 2.92
N THR A 418 7.84 -14.03 3.81
CA THR A 418 7.23 -12.72 3.58
C THR A 418 8.29 -11.63 3.35
N GLU A 419 9.37 -11.61 4.16
CA GLU A 419 10.48 -10.68 3.97
C GLU A 419 11.17 -10.88 2.61
N ASN A 420 11.41 -12.11 2.19
CA ASN A 420 12.00 -12.42 0.90
C ASN A 420 11.08 -12.05 -0.29
N ALA A 421 9.78 -12.24 -0.15
CA ALA A 421 8.81 -11.85 -1.16
C ALA A 421 8.75 -10.32 -1.32
N MET A 422 8.73 -9.57 -0.22
CA MET A 422 8.82 -8.11 -0.23
C MET A 422 10.10 -7.60 -0.90
N GLN A 423 11.25 -8.23 -0.61
CA GLN A 423 12.51 -7.88 -1.26
C GLN A 423 12.44 -8.07 -2.77
N ASN A 424 11.84 -9.16 -3.25
CA ASN A 424 11.69 -9.42 -4.67
C ASN A 424 10.81 -8.35 -5.35
N ILE A 425 9.69 -7.97 -4.73
CA ILE A 425 8.82 -6.90 -5.24
C ILE A 425 9.58 -5.58 -5.26
N LEU A 426 10.26 -5.22 -4.18
CA LEU A 426 11.05 -3.99 -4.12
C LEU A 426 12.13 -3.95 -5.22
N LEU A 427 12.79 -5.07 -5.48
CA LEU A 427 13.77 -5.18 -6.56
C LEU A 427 13.14 -4.96 -7.94
N GLN A 428 11.94 -5.52 -8.18
CA GLN A 428 11.18 -5.31 -9.42
C GLN A 428 10.73 -3.85 -9.58
N GLU A 429 10.20 -3.25 -8.50
CA GLU A 429 9.73 -1.87 -8.54
C GLU A 429 10.87 -0.86 -8.74
N ILE A 430 12.04 -1.09 -8.14
CA ILE A 430 13.24 -0.28 -8.41
C ILE A 430 13.68 -0.41 -9.87
N GLU A 431 13.52 -1.57 -10.48
CA GLU A 431 13.84 -1.77 -11.90
C GLU A 431 12.90 -1.04 -12.85
N ARG A 432 11.64 -0.87 -12.45
CA ARG A 432 10.57 -0.19 -13.20
C ARG A 432 10.39 1.28 -12.80
N LEU A 433 11.29 1.80 -11.98
CA LEU A 433 11.17 3.15 -11.45
C LEU A 433 11.34 4.20 -12.56
N ASP A 434 10.41 5.14 -12.65
CA ASP A 434 10.46 6.29 -13.57
C ASP A 434 10.77 7.62 -12.88
N GLY A 435 10.89 7.62 -11.57
CA GLY A 435 11.13 8.79 -10.72
C GLY A 435 12.44 8.69 -9.94
N ILE A 436 12.41 9.25 -8.72
CA ILE A 436 13.55 9.33 -7.81
C ILE A 436 13.21 8.57 -6.54
N LEU A 437 13.96 7.52 -6.23
CA LEU A 437 13.91 6.82 -4.95
C LEU A 437 15.18 7.09 -4.17
N ILE A 438 15.04 7.54 -2.93
CA ILE A 438 16.16 7.63 -1.98
C ILE A 438 15.82 6.75 -0.78
N ALA A 439 16.63 5.72 -0.53
CA ALA A 439 16.50 4.87 0.65
C ALA A 439 17.58 5.23 1.66
N THR A 440 17.20 5.37 2.94
CA THR A 440 18.14 5.55 4.05
C THR A 440 18.22 4.27 4.87
N THR A 441 19.43 3.88 5.29
CA THR A 441 19.65 2.69 6.10
C THR A 441 20.82 2.88 7.06
N ASN A 442 20.75 2.25 8.24
CA ASN A 442 21.85 2.16 9.19
C ASN A 442 22.75 0.94 8.93
N LEU A 443 22.39 0.08 7.99
CA LEU A 443 23.19 -1.08 7.61
C LEU A 443 24.47 -0.61 6.90
N THR A 444 25.60 -0.82 7.55
CA THR A 444 26.94 -0.55 6.97
C THR A 444 27.55 -1.79 6.31
N GLN A 445 27.09 -2.97 6.73
CA GLN A 445 27.46 -4.29 6.25
C GLN A 445 26.18 -5.13 6.15
N ASN A 446 26.18 -6.20 5.36
CA ASN A 446 25.03 -7.08 5.17
C ASN A 446 23.89 -6.53 4.29
N LEU A 447 24.16 -5.62 3.39
CA LEU A 447 23.24 -5.30 2.28
C LEU A 447 23.17 -6.51 1.33
N ASP A 448 21.98 -6.85 0.83
CA ASP A 448 21.86 -7.89 -0.20
C ASP A 448 22.48 -7.39 -1.52
N GLN A 449 23.32 -8.24 -2.15
CA GLN A 449 24.01 -7.90 -3.40
C GLN A 449 23.06 -7.56 -4.55
N ALA A 450 21.84 -8.08 -4.51
CA ALA A 450 20.84 -7.77 -5.53
C ALA A 450 20.43 -6.28 -5.49
N PHE A 451 20.39 -5.68 -4.31
CA PHE A 451 20.14 -4.24 -4.16
C PHE A 451 21.35 -3.40 -4.56
N GLU A 452 22.56 -3.86 -4.27
CA GLU A 452 23.77 -3.11 -4.63
C GLU A 452 23.85 -2.77 -6.13
N ARG A 453 23.37 -3.66 -6.99
CA ARG A 453 23.41 -3.47 -8.45
C ARG A 453 22.31 -2.54 -8.96
N ARG A 454 21.24 -2.31 -8.17
CA ARG A 454 20.06 -1.55 -8.58
C ARG A 454 20.11 -0.09 -8.13
N PHE A 455 20.86 0.20 -7.06
CA PHE A 455 21.08 1.58 -6.66
C PHE A 455 22.18 2.22 -7.50
N LEU A 456 21.81 3.26 -8.26
CA LEU A 456 22.72 3.99 -9.13
C LEU A 456 23.74 4.80 -8.31
N TYR A 457 23.28 5.45 -7.26
CA TYR A 457 24.13 6.22 -6.35
C TYR A 457 24.13 5.58 -4.96
N LYS A 458 25.34 5.36 -4.43
CA LYS A 458 25.53 4.83 -3.07
C LYS A 458 26.43 5.80 -2.32
N ILE A 459 25.83 6.51 -1.34
CA ILE A 459 26.53 7.51 -0.54
C ILE A 459 26.67 6.97 0.86
N LYS A 460 27.93 6.74 1.28
CA LYS A 460 28.26 6.32 2.63
C LYS A 460 28.38 7.58 3.50
N PHE A 461 27.63 7.62 4.58
CA PHE A 461 27.70 8.64 5.60
C PHE A 461 28.58 8.13 6.75
N CYS A 462 29.76 8.69 6.86
CA CYS A 462 30.72 8.36 7.92
C CYS A 462 30.53 9.27 9.12
N ARG A 463 31.15 8.92 10.25
CA ARG A 463 31.28 9.87 11.36
C ARG A 463 32.08 11.09 10.89
N PRO A 464 31.73 12.30 11.37
CA PRO A 464 32.41 13.51 10.95
C PRO A 464 33.88 13.51 11.42
N THR A 465 34.78 13.98 10.56
CA THR A 465 36.18 14.22 10.91
C THR A 465 36.29 15.38 11.91
N PHE A 466 37.47 15.58 12.47
CA PHE A 466 37.74 16.71 13.37
C PHE A 466 37.30 18.04 12.76
N GLU A 467 37.67 18.32 11.52
CA GLU A 467 37.31 19.56 10.82
C GLU A 467 35.79 19.69 10.60
N THR A 468 35.16 18.59 10.28
CA THR A 468 33.69 18.56 10.10
C THR A 468 32.99 18.77 11.43
N ARG A 469 33.43 18.14 12.53
CA ARG A 469 32.86 18.37 13.87
C ARG A 469 33.02 19.82 14.31
N ARG A 470 34.19 20.40 14.06
CA ARG A 470 34.44 21.83 14.35
C ARG A 470 33.43 22.72 13.62
N ALA A 471 33.20 22.47 12.35
CA ALA A 471 32.23 23.23 11.58
C ALA A 471 30.78 23.06 12.10
N ILE A 472 30.42 21.83 12.53
CA ILE A 472 29.10 21.55 13.14
C ILE A 472 28.93 22.33 14.44
N TRP A 473 29.87 22.22 15.38
CA TRP A 473 29.84 22.93 16.65
C TRP A 473 29.72 24.45 16.44
N GLN A 474 30.56 25.02 15.58
CA GLN A 474 30.59 26.44 15.30
C GLN A 474 29.29 26.93 14.66
N THR A 475 28.63 26.10 13.85
CA THR A 475 27.36 26.45 13.22
C THR A 475 26.20 26.36 14.20
N MET A 476 26.17 25.33 15.05
CA MET A 476 25.05 25.06 15.95
C MET A 476 25.11 25.88 17.25
N LEU A 477 26.31 26.21 17.73
CA LEU A 477 26.51 27.03 18.92
C LEU A 477 27.56 28.13 18.67
N PRO A 478 27.19 29.20 17.95
CA PRO A 478 28.12 30.26 17.56
C PRO A 478 28.73 31.06 18.74
N SER A 479 28.18 30.93 19.95
CA SER A 479 28.69 31.57 21.17
C SER A 479 29.98 30.96 21.70
N LEU A 480 30.37 29.76 21.28
CA LEU A 480 31.61 29.11 21.68
C LEU A 480 32.84 29.78 21.05
N LYS A 481 33.89 29.95 21.85
CA LYS A 481 35.20 30.40 21.36
C LYS A 481 35.84 29.29 20.48
N ILE A 482 36.64 29.70 19.51
CA ILE A 482 37.27 28.77 18.56
C ILE A 482 38.08 27.68 19.29
N SER A 483 38.80 28.07 20.38
CA SER A 483 39.57 27.15 21.22
C SER A 483 38.69 26.09 21.89
N GLU A 484 37.53 26.43 22.37
CA GLU A 484 36.55 25.54 23.01
C GLU A 484 35.94 24.57 22.00
N VAL A 485 35.63 25.07 20.82
CA VAL A 485 35.15 24.25 19.69
C VAL A 485 36.18 23.22 19.26
N GLU A 486 37.47 23.62 19.19
CA GLU A 486 38.58 22.72 18.84
C GLU A 486 38.77 21.66 19.90
N GLU A 487 38.70 22.04 21.18
CA GLU A 487 38.83 21.14 22.31
C GLU A 487 37.72 20.09 22.33
N LEU A 488 36.46 20.50 22.26
CA LEU A 488 35.30 19.59 22.17
C LEU A 488 35.40 18.66 20.96
N SER A 489 35.79 19.18 19.80
CA SER A 489 35.91 18.40 18.56
C SER A 489 37.07 17.38 18.62
N ARG A 490 38.14 17.64 19.40
CA ARG A 490 39.26 16.74 19.56
C ARG A 490 38.99 15.66 20.60
N MET A 491 38.33 16.04 21.71
CA MET A 491 38.10 15.13 22.82
C MET A 491 36.94 14.15 22.57
N PHE A 492 35.94 14.56 21.83
CA PHE A 492 34.70 13.78 21.66
C PHE A 492 34.45 13.42 20.19
N ASP A 493 34.42 12.11 19.89
CA ASP A 493 34.08 11.60 18.55
C ASP A 493 32.59 11.43 18.41
N LEU A 494 31.88 12.56 18.32
CA LEU A 494 30.42 12.63 18.22
C LEU A 494 29.95 12.72 16.76
N SER A 495 28.81 12.09 16.46
CA SER A 495 28.08 12.32 15.22
C SER A 495 27.36 13.69 15.25
N GLY A 496 26.92 14.16 14.07
CA GLY A 496 26.17 15.43 14.01
C GLY A 496 24.89 15.42 14.86
N GLY A 497 24.16 14.31 14.87
CA GLY A 497 22.97 14.16 15.72
C GLY A 497 23.29 14.12 17.21
N GLN A 498 24.43 13.53 17.60
CA GLN A 498 24.88 13.57 19.00
C GLN A 498 25.26 15.00 19.43
N ILE A 499 25.93 15.75 18.57
CA ILE A 499 26.23 17.17 18.83
C ILE A 499 24.94 17.97 18.96
N GLU A 500 23.95 17.75 18.09
CA GLU A 500 22.63 18.39 18.18
C GLU A 500 21.94 18.06 19.52
N ASN A 501 21.98 16.81 19.97
CA ASN A 501 21.42 16.39 21.26
C ASN A 501 22.10 17.11 22.44
N VAL A 502 23.43 17.18 22.44
CA VAL A 502 24.19 17.90 23.47
C VAL A 502 23.75 19.37 23.55
N ILE A 503 23.65 20.03 22.40
CA ILE A 503 23.25 21.43 22.34
C ILE A 503 21.79 21.61 22.78
N ARG A 504 20.90 20.69 22.41
CA ARG A 504 19.50 20.71 22.86
C ARG A 504 19.38 20.55 24.38
N LYS A 505 20.12 19.62 24.97
CA LYS A 505 20.17 19.46 26.44
C LYS A 505 20.67 20.74 27.09
N TYR A 506 21.78 21.28 26.63
CA TYR A 506 22.31 22.55 27.12
C TYR A 506 21.30 23.68 27.03
N THR A 507 20.63 23.85 25.88
CA THR A 507 19.63 24.91 25.69
C THR A 507 18.43 24.73 26.62
N ALA A 508 17.96 23.52 26.84
CA ALA A 508 16.87 23.23 27.75
C ALA A 508 17.25 23.58 29.19
N ASP A 509 18.39 23.13 29.67
CA ASP A 509 18.83 23.37 31.05
C ASP A 509 19.15 24.83 31.29
N TYR A 510 19.71 25.53 30.29
CA TYR A 510 19.94 26.98 30.36
C TYR A 510 18.65 27.76 30.55
N LEU A 511 17.56 27.37 29.87
CA LEU A 511 16.25 28.04 30.03
C LEU A 511 15.59 27.75 31.38
N PHE A 512 15.93 26.64 32.04
CA PHE A 512 15.40 26.31 33.37
C PHE A 512 16.20 26.96 34.52
N THR A 513 17.46 27.32 34.28
CA THR A 513 18.37 27.90 35.31
C THR A 513 18.52 29.42 35.22
N MET A 514 17.67 30.12 34.48
CA MET A 514 17.73 31.60 34.36
C MET A 514 17.52 32.30 35.71
N GLU A 515 18.58 32.36 36.54
CA GLU A 515 18.79 33.40 37.53
C GLU A 515 19.71 34.49 36.93
N PRO A 516 19.39 35.80 37.07
CA PRO A 516 20.00 36.87 36.28
C PRO A 516 21.47 37.21 36.60
N ASP A 517 22.12 36.65 37.63
CA ASP A 517 23.36 37.20 38.21
C ASP A 517 24.52 36.23 38.48
N ALA A 518 24.64 35.09 37.78
CA ALA A 518 25.80 34.20 37.96
C ALA A 518 26.84 34.33 36.84
N GLU A 519 28.11 34.36 37.17
CA GLU A 519 29.26 34.34 36.25
C GLU A 519 29.18 33.12 35.32
N GLN A 520 28.69 33.35 34.09
CA GLN A 520 28.18 32.29 33.16
C GLN A 520 29.25 31.55 32.35
N ASP A 521 30.52 32.02 32.28
CA ASP A 521 31.51 31.51 31.35
C ASP A 521 32.16 30.15 31.78
N ALA A 522 32.39 29.92 33.06
CA ALA A 522 32.99 28.69 33.57
C ALA A 522 32.01 27.48 33.61
N SER A 523 30.68 27.75 33.68
CA SER A 523 29.63 26.77 33.76
C SER A 523 29.26 26.16 32.38
N LEU A 524 29.43 26.88 31.28
CA LEU A 524 29.01 26.49 29.93
C LEU A 524 29.84 25.31 29.42
N LEU A 525 31.15 25.40 29.47
CA LEU A 525 32.05 24.38 28.93
C LEU A 525 31.95 23.08 29.75
N ASP A 526 31.88 23.19 31.08
CA ASP A 526 31.74 22.03 31.97
C ASP A 526 30.45 21.25 31.73
N ASN A 527 29.36 21.94 31.53
CA ASN A 527 28.06 21.33 31.19
C ASN A 527 28.13 20.62 29.84
N LEU A 528 28.72 21.23 28.82
CA LEU A 528 28.90 20.60 27.52
C LEU A 528 29.78 19.36 27.60
N TYR A 529 30.83 19.37 28.41
CA TYR A 529 31.64 18.18 28.67
C TYR A 529 30.86 17.04 29.31
N LEU A 530 30.01 17.36 30.29
CA LEU A 530 29.12 16.39 30.93
C LEU A 530 28.20 15.73 29.91
N TYR A 531 27.48 16.54 29.12
CA TYR A 531 26.54 16.03 28.12
C TYR A 531 27.23 15.25 27.00
N CYS A 532 28.42 15.65 26.59
CA CYS A 532 29.24 14.88 25.63
C CYS A 532 29.60 13.49 26.15
N ARG A 533 29.98 13.38 27.44
CA ARG A 533 30.26 12.10 28.08
C ARG A 533 29.02 11.23 28.17
N GLU A 534 27.90 11.77 28.55
CA GLU A 534 26.61 11.03 28.58
C GLU A 534 26.28 10.45 27.22
N GLU A 535 26.37 11.22 26.14
CA GLU A 535 26.09 10.75 24.78
C GLU A 535 27.02 9.59 24.36
N LEU A 536 28.31 9.64 24.73
CA LEU A 536 29.25 8.55 24.45
C LEU A 536 28.98 7.30 25.29
N HIS A 537 28.60 7.45 26.57
CA HIS A 537 28.28 6.31 27.45
C HIS A 537 27.01 5.60 26.96
N TYR A 538 26.01 6.33 26.48
CA TYR A 538 24.79 5.75 25.91
C TYR A 538 25.09 4.92 24.64
N ASP A 539 25.97 5.42 23.77
CA ASP A 539 26.40 4.73 22.53
C ASP A 539 27.18 3.43 22.86
N SER A 540 28.01 3.44 23.88
CA SER A 540 28.77 2.25 24.33
C SER A 540 27.89 1.18 24.98
N ALA A 541 26.87 1.56 25.73
CA ALA A 541 25.92 0.64 26.36
C ALA A 541 25.00 -0.02 25.32
N THR A 542 24.61 0.70 24.28
CA THR A 542 23.78 0.20 23.17
C THR A 542 24.56 -0.78 22.30
N ARG A 543 25.85 -0.53 22.05
CA ARG A 543 26.73 -1.46 21.31
C ARG A 543 26.93 -2.80 22.01
N LYS A 544 26.94 -2.84 23.35
CA LYS A 544 27.06 -4.10 24.14
C LYS A 544 25.77 -4.94 24.11
N ARG A 545 24.60 -4.36 23.81
CA ARG A 545 23.31 -5.09 23.74
C ARG A 545 23.02 -5.72 22.38
N ILE A 546 23.71 -5.31 21.30
CA ILE A 546 23.50 -5.82 19.92
C ILE A 546 24.47 -6.98 19.58
N GLY A 547 25.32 -7.35 20.50
CA GLY A 547 26.38 -8.37 20.33
C GLY A 547 26.10 -9.71 21.01
N TYR A 548 24.85 -10.25 20.92
CA TYR A 548 24.56 -11.65 21.22
C TYR A 548 23.54 -12.21 20.22
#